data_8b12a8c0b63e8743cbe196b24a658e35
#
_entry.id   8b12a8c0b63e8743cbe196b24a658e35
#
_cell.length_a   1.000
_cell.length_b   1.000
_cell.length_c   1.000
_cell.angle_alpha   90.00
_cell.angle_beta   90.00
_cell.angle_gamma   90.00
#
_symmetry.space_group_name_H-M   'P 1'
#
loop_
_entity.id
_entity.type
_entity.pdbx_description
1 polymer ?
#
loop_
_entity_poly.entity_id
_entity_poly.type
_entity_poly.pdbx_seq_one_letter_code
_entity_poly.pdbx_strand_id
1 'polypeptide(L)'
;MGIKYSLLNHSERRISYDQILASINAARSRQLEVVLCAASREEVNKFAELDVNYIAYEPPELIGGDVSVSTSKPDIIREAASICSSNGKRLLVGAGVKTEEDARAAVLLGASGILVSSGVVLARSPGTALSSLAKALS
;
A
#
# COMPACT_ATOMS: atom_id res chain seq x y z
N MET A 1 19.45 9.61 10.78
CA MET A 1 18.37 8.59 10.81
C MET A 1 18.22 8.03 9.40
N GLY A 2 18.29 6.73 9.18
CA GLY A 2 18.30 6.12 7.85
C GLY A 2 16.89 5.85 7.30
N ILE A 3 15.97 6.83 7.31
CA ILE A 3 14.65 6.71 6.70
C ILE A 3 14.83 6.74 5.18
N LYS A 4 14.29 5.72 4.49
CA LYS A 4 14.34 5.60 3.04
C LYS A 4 13.00 5.85 2.36
N TYR A 5 11.89 5.60 3.06
CA TYR A 5 10.53 5.64 2.50
C TYR A 5 9.63 6.56 3.30
N SER A 6 8.69 7.20 2.62
CA SER A 6 7.62 7.98 3.23
C SER A 6 6.29 7.67 2.56
N LEU A 7 5.22 7.52 3.37
CA LEU A 7 3.86 7.46 2.86
C LEU A 7 3.40 8.87 2.44
N LEU A 8 2.69 8.95 1.33
CA LEU A 8 2.10 10.18 0.83
C LEU A 8 0.64 9.95 0.43
N ASN A 9 -0.22 10.94 0.69
CA ASN A 9 -1.63 10.93 0.31
C ASN A 9 -2.46 9.81 0.97
N HIS A 10 -2.07 9.37 2.18
CA HIS A 10 -2.86 8.42 2.96
C HIS A 10 -4.29 8.94 3.18
N SER A 11 -5.28 8.04 3.29
CA SER A 11 -6.70 8.40 3.41
C SER A 11 -7.01 9.33 4.58
N GLU A 12 -6.25 9.26 5.68
CA GLU A 12 -6.38 10.19 6.82
C GLU A 12 -5.85 11.60 6.51
N ARG A 13 -5.03 11.77 5.48
CA ARG A 13 -4.46 13.06 5.08
C ARG A 13 -4.31 13.15 3.56
N ARG A 14 -5.43 13.32 2.90
CA ARG A 14 -5.50 13.53 1.46
C ARG A 14 -4.99 14.92 1.09
N ILE A 15 -4.26 15.00 -0.02
CA ILE A 15 -3.70 16.24 -0.56
C ILE A 15 -4.06 16.40 -2.03
N SER A 16 -3.96 17.62 -2.56
CA SER A 16 -4.22 17.87 -3.98
C SER A 16 -3.18 17.23 -4.89
N TYR A 17 -3.53 17.05 -6.15
CA TYR A 17 -2.60 16.50 -7.14
C TYR A 17 -1.31 17.30 -7.27
N ASP A 18 -1.43 18.64 -7.28
CA ASP A 18 -0.25 19.54 -7.36
C ASP A 18 0.64 19.38 -6.12
N GLN A 19 0.03 19.19 -4.94
CA GLN A 19 0.78 18.90 -3.72
C GLN A 19 1.46 17.53 -3.77
N ILE A 20 0.82 16.52 -4.40
CA ILE A 20 1.46 15.22 -4.65
C ILE A 20 2.72 15.40 -5.48
N LEU A 21 2.63 16.10 -6.63
CA LEU A 21 3.77 16.32 -7.50
C LEU A 21 4.90 17.08 -6.80
N ALA A 22 4.58 18.15 -6.09
CA ALA A 22 5.55 18.93 -5.32
C ALA A 22 6.24 18.07 -4.24
N SER A 23 5.47 17.22 -3.55
CA SER A 23 5.99 16.34 -2.49
C SER A 23 6.89 15.23 -3.04
N ILE A 24 6.55 14.64 -4.19
CA ILE A 24 7.41 13.65 -4.87
C ILE A 24 8.77 14.29 -5.24
N ASN A 25 8.75 15.48 -5.84
CA ASN A 25 9.97 16.20 -6.19
C ASN A 25 10.82 16.54 -4.95
N ALA A 26 10.19 16.99 -3.87
CA ALA A 26 10.86 17.30 -2.62
C ALA A 26 11.45 16.06 -1.93
N ALA A 27 10.77 14.92 -1.97
CA ALA A 27 11.28 13.65 -1.45
C ALA A 27 12.50 13.18 -2.26
N ARG A 28 12.39 13.21 -3.59
CA ARG A 28 13.46 12.82 -4.51
C ARG A 28 14.74 13.63 -4.30
N SER A 29 14.62 14.95 -4.13
CA SER A 29 15.78 15.82 -3.86
C SER A 29 16.51 15.48 -2.56
N ARG A 30 15.88 14.71 -1.68
CA ARG A 30 16.41 14.22 -0.40
C ARG A 30 16.69 12.71 -0.38
N GLN A 31 16.66 12.06 -1.54
CA GLN A 31 16.87 10.62 -1.70
C GLN A 31 15.86 9.78 -0.88
N LEU A 32 14.64 10.30 -0.71
CA LEU A 32 13.53 9.57 -0.12
C LEU A 32 12.66 8.99 -1.23
N GLU A 33 12.28 7.73 -1.09
CA GLU A 33 11.28 7.09 -1.92
C GLU A 33 9.88 7.34 -1.35
N VAL A 34 8.92 7.57 -2.25
CA VAL A 34 7.52 7.77 -1.89
C VAL A 34 6.74 6.49 -2.14
N VAL A 35 5.96 6.07 -1.14
CA VAL A 35 4.87 5.13 -1.27
C VAL A 35 3.59 5.96 -1.40
N LEU A 36 3.02 6.02 -2.60
CA LEU A 36 1.86 6.87 -2.89
C LEU A 36 0.56 6.10 -2.68
N CYS A 37 -0.24 6.54 -1.70
CA CYS A 37 -1.50 5.89 -1.34
C CYS A 37 -2.61 6.29 -2.31
N ALA A 38 -3.33 5.29 -2.81
CA ALA A 38 -4.47 5.37 -3.70
C ALA A 38 -5.71 4.77 -3.05
N ALA A 39 -6.81 5.51 -3.04
CA ALA A 39 -8.08 5.11 -2.46
C ALA A 39 -8.98 4.35 -3.44
N SER A 40 -8.71 4.43 -4.74
CA SER A 40 -9.50 3.80 -5.79
C SER A 40 -8.62 3.29 -6.93
N ARG A 41 -9.22 2.45 -7.78
CA ARG A 41 -8.59 1.97 -9.02
C ARG A 41 -8.20 3.13 -9.97
N GLU A 42 -9.06 4.13 -10.06
CA GLU A 42 -8.83 5.31 -10.90
C GLU A 42 -7.60 6.09 -10.42
N GLU A 43 -7.42 6.19 -9.10
CA GLU A 43 -6.20 6.79 -8.53
C GLU A 43 -4.97 5.94 -8.80
N VAL A 44 -5.05 4.62 -8.68
CA VAL A 44 -3.93 3.73 -9.03
C VAL A 44 -3.50 3.98 -10.47
N ASN A 45 -4.46 4.03 -11.40
CA ASN A 45 -4.16 4.29 -12.82
C ASN A 45 -3.49 5.65 -13.02
N LYS A 46 -4.03 6.70 -12.41
CA LYS A 46 -3.47 8.07 -12.49
C LYS A 46 -2.08 8.16 -11.87
N PHE A 47 -1.86 7.50 -10.75
CA PHE A 47 -0.60 7.55 -10.03
C PHE A 47 0.49 6.67 -10.64
N ALA A 48 0.12 5.67 -11.43
CA ALA A 48 1.06 4.82 -12.16
C ALA A 48 1.92 5.60 -13.19
N GLU A 49 1.44 6.75 -13.65
CA GLU A 49 2.18 7.65 -14.54
C GLU A 49 3.24 8.49 -13.81
N LEU A 50 3.17 8.59 -12.48
CA LEU A 50 4.06 9.42 -11.68
C LEU A 50 5.41 8.73 -11.40
N ASP A 51 6.41 9.53 -11.08
CA ASP A 51 7.76 9.06 -10.76
C ASP A 51 7.86 8.58 -9.31
N VAL A 52 7.19 7.46 -9.03
CA VAL A 52 7.23 6.72 -7.77
C VAL A 52 7.49 5.24 -8.07
N ASN A 53 8.10 4.51 -7.13
CA ASN A 53 8.32 3.07 -7.26
C ASN A 53 7.19 2.23 -6.69
N TYR A 54 6.44 2.79 -5.74
CA TYR A 54 5.41 2.08 -4.99
C TYR A 54 4.09 2.83 -4.99
N ILE A 55 3.01 2.11 -5.26
CA ILE A 55 1.64 2.57 -5.06
C ILE A 55 1.00 1.65 -4.03
N ALA A 56 0.36 2.23 -3.01
CA ALA A 56 -0.38 1.49 -2.00
C ALA A 56 -1.88 1.65 -2.25
N TYR A 57 -2.57 0.55 -2.52
CA TYR A 57 -4.03 0.56 -2.63
C TYR A 57 -4.66 0.35 -1.25
N GLU A 58 -5.33 1.35 -0.77
CA GLU A 58 -5.97 1.39 0.55
C GLU A 58 -7.36 2.04 0.47
N PRO A 59 -8.41 1.26 0.15
CA PRO A 59 -9.77 1.79 0.14
C PRO A 59 -10.17 2.26 1.54
N PRO A 60 -10.58 3.54 1.71
CA PRO A 60 -10.78 4.15 3.02
C PRO A 60 -11.81 3.43 3.89
N GLU A 61 -12.84 2.85 3.28
CA GLU A 61 -13.92 2.15 3.95
C GLU A 61 -13.48 0.84 4.65
N LEU A 62 -12.30 0.33 4.34
CA LEU A 62 -11.74 -0.88 4.95
C LEU A 62 -10.60 -0.61 5.93
N ILE A 63 -10.12 0.64 6.02
CA ILE A 63 -9.02 0.99 6.93
C ILE A 63 -9.50 0.88 8.37
N GLY A 64 -8.72 0.16 9.19
CA GLY A 64 -9.07 -0.10 10.59
C GLY A 64 -10.24 -1.08 10.81
N GLY A 65 -10.83 -1.58 9.70
CA GLY A 65 -11.90 -2.57 9.74
C GLY A 65 -11.43 -4.00 10.00
N ASP A 66 -12.39 -4.92 10.07
CA ASP A 66 -12.15 -6.36 10.29
C ASP A 66 -12.16 -7.17 9.00
N VAL A 67 -12.53 -6.54 7.88
CA VAL A 67 -12.55 -7.19 6.57
C VAL A 67 -11.33 -6.73 5.77
N SER A 68 -10.52 -7.69 5.33
CA SER A 68 -9.36 -7.43 4.50
C SER A 68 -9.77 -6.99 3.08
N VAL A 69 -9.04 -6.04 2.53
CA VAL A 69 -9.18 -5.63 1.13
C VAL A 69 -8.93 -6.80 0.17
N SER A 70 -8.06 -7.74 0.53
CA SER A 70 -7.77 -8.95 -0.26
C SER A 70 -8.98 -9.86 -0.41
N THR A 71 -9.85 -9.89 0.59
CA THR A 71 -11.10 -10.66 0.58
C THR A 71 -12.25 -9.87 -0.05
N SER A 72 -12.33 -8.56 0.26
CA SER A 72 -13.47 -7.72 -0.13
C SER A 72 -13.40 -7.25 -1.59
N LYS A 73 -12.19 -6.98 -2.11
CA LYS A 73 -11.99 -6.37 -3.44
C LYS A 73 -10.90 -7.07 -4.27
N PRO A 74 -10.95 -8.40 -4.45
CA PRO A 74 -9.88 -9.15 -5.12
C PRO A 74 -9.66 -8.72 -6.57
N ASP A 75 -10.73 -8.41 -7.30
CA ASP A 75 -10.63 -8.02 -8.71
C ASP A 75 -9.95 -6.66 -8.87
N ILE A 76 -10.23 -5.71 -7.98
CA ILE A 76 -9.57 -4.41 -8.00
C ILE A 76 -8.07 -4.56 -7.71
N ILE A 77 -7.68 -5.47 -6.81
CA ILE A 77 -6.26 -5.73 -6.53
C ILE A 77 -5.57 -6.31 -7.78
N ARG A 78 -6.19 -7.29 -8.48
CA ARG A 78 -5.62 -7.84 -9.73
C ARG A 78 -5.43 -6.76 -10.79
N GLU A 79 -6.44 -5.92 -10.99
CA GLU A 79 -6.35 -4.81 -11.94
C GLU A 79 -5.27 -3.80 -11.55
N ALA A 80 -5.22 -3.40 -10.28
CA ALA A 80 -4.21 -2.49 -9.75
C ALA A 80 -2.79 -3.06 -9.90
N ALA A 81 -2.61 -4.36 -9.64
CA ALA A 81 -1.34 -5.06 -9.83
C ALA A 81 -0.90 -5.05 -11.30
N SER A 82 -1.83 -5.29 -12.22
CA SER A 82 -1.58 -5.23 -13.66
C SER A 82 -1.19 -3.81 -14.10
N ILE A 83 -1.93 -2.79 -13.66
CA ILE A 83 -1.61 -1.37 -13.95
C ILE A 83 -0.22 -1.02 -13.43
N CYS A 84 0.09 -1.35 -12.17
CA CYS A 84 1.40 -1.08 -11.59
C CYS A 84 2.52 -1.77 -12.36
N SER A 85 2.38 -3.07 -12.62
CA SER A 85 3.38 -3.86 -13.33
C SER A 85 3.66 -3.33 -14.73
N SER A 86 2.61 -2.97 -15.49
CA SER A 86 2.75 -2.41 -16.85
C SER A 86 3.47 -1.07 -16.88
N ASN A 87 3.51 -0.34 -15.76
CA ASN A 87 4.19 0.94 -15.60
C ASN A 87 5.50 0.82 -14.79
N GLY A 88 6.01 -0.41 -14.56
CA GLY A 88 7.24 -0.63 -13.80
C GLY A 88 7.14 -0.26 -12.31
N LYS A 89 5.93 -0.26 -11.74
CA LYS A 89 5.65 0.04 -10.34
C LYS A 89 5.38 -1.23 -9.55
N ARG A 90 5.49 -1.13 -8.23
CA ARG A 90 5.12 -2.20 -7.29
C ARG A 90 3.85 -1.82 -6.56
N LEU A 91 2.87 -2.72 -6.55
CA LEU A 91 1.66 -2.56 -5.77
C LEU A 91 1.89 -3.04 -4.35
N LEU A 92 1.59 -2.20 -3.37
CA LEU A 92 1.35 -2.60 -1.99
C LEU A 92 -0.15 -2.58 -1.72
N VAL A 93 -0.60 -3.42 -0.80
CA VAL A 93 -2.01 -3.53 -0.45
C VAL A 93 -2.16 -3.31 1.05
N GLY A 94 -3.03 -2.37 1.43
CA GLY A 94 -3.38 -2.06 2.81
C GLY A 94 -4.89 -2.12 3.02
N ALA A 95 -5.32 -1.74 4.22
CA ALA A 95 -6.69 -1.78 4.72
C ALA A 95 -7.19 -3.18 5.12
N GLY A 96 -7.44 -3.36 6.41
CA GLY A 96 -8.01 -4.57 7.00
C GLY A 96 -7.12 -5.81 7.00
N VAL A 97 -5.88 -5.74 6.52
CA VAL A 97 -4.92 -6.86 6.54
C VAL A 97 -4.44 -7.12 7.96
N LYS A 98 -4.72 -8.30 8.50
CA LYS A 98 -4.39 -8.66 9.89
C LYS A 98 -3.74 -10.03 10.03
N THR A 99 -4.02 -10.95 9.10
CA THR A 99 -3.61 -12.35 9.19
C THR A 99 -2.61 -12.72 8.09
N GLU A 100 -1.94 -13.86 8.27
CA GLU A 100 -1.08 -14.47 7.24
C GLU A 100 -1.89 -14.77 5.97
N GLU A 101 -3.12 -15.24 6.13
CA GLU A 101 -4.04 -15.55 5.02
C GLU A 101 -4.38 -14.29 4.21
N ASP A 102 -4.64 -13.16 4.87
CA ASP A 102 -4.89 -11.88 4.19
C ASP A 102 -3.68 -11.45 3.36
N ALA A 103 -2.49 -11.55 3.95
CA ALA A 103 -1.24 -11.20 3.28
C ALA A 103 -0.96 -12.12 2.09
N ARG A 104 -1.14 -13.43 2.27
CA ARG A 104 -0.99 -14.44 1.21
C ARG A 104 -1.98 -14.20 0.07
N ALA A 105 -3.23 -13.90 0.39
CA ALA A 105 -4.24 -13.56 -0.60
C ALA A 105 -3.84 -12.33 -1.43
N ALA A 106 -3.31 -11.28 -0.79
CA ALA A 106 -2.83 -10.09 -1.50
C ALA A 106 -1.70 -10.43 -2.50
N VAL A 107 -0.72 -11.24 -2.08
CA VAL A 107 0.38 -11.67 -2.96
C VAL A 107 -0.12 -12.53 -4.12
N LEU A 108 -1.04 -13.46 -3.88
CA LEU A 108 -1.65 -14.29 -4.94
C LEU A 108 -2.46 -13.46 -5.95
N LEU A 109 -2.94 -12.29 -5.55
CA LEU A 109 -3.62 -11.33 -6.41
C LEU A 109 -2.64 -10.41 -7.18
N GLY A 110 -1.33 -10.54 -6.96
CA GLY A 110 -0.29 -9.81 -7.66
C GLY A 110 0.33 -8.63 -6.88
N ALA A 111 -0.01 -8.44 -5.61
CA ALA A 111 0.64 -7.44 -4.79
C ALA A 111 2.11 -7.82 -4.53
N SER A 112 2.99 -6.83 -4.51
CA SER A 112 4.41 -6.98 -4.17
C SER A 112 4.67 -6.96 -2.65
N GLY A 113 3.64 -6.61 -1.86
CA GLY A 113 3.73 -6.51 -0.41
C GLY A 113 2.46 -5.94 0.20
N ILE A 114 2.49 -5.75 1.51
CA ILE A 114 1.37 -5.24 2.30
C ILE A 114 1.77 -4.02 3.12
N LEU A 115 0.78 -3.17 3.44
CA LEU A 115 0.89 -2.15 4.48
C LEU A 115 0.00 -2.55 5.66
N VAL A 116 0.58 -2.57 6.85
CA VAL A 116 -0.12 -2.94 8.08
C VAL A 116 0.26 -1.97 9.19
N SER A 117 -0.72 -1.52 9.95
CA SER A 117 -0.53 -0.71 11.15
C SER A 117 -1.14 -1.41 12.36
N SER A 118 -2.44 -1.25 12.60
CA SER A 118 -3.13 -1.78 13.78
C SER A 118 -3.01 -3.29 13.94
N GLY A 119 -2.98 -4.05 12.85
CA GLY A 119 -2.81 -5.50 12.87
C GLY A 119 -1.50 -5.97 13.52
N VAL A 120 -0.48 -5.11 13.55
CA VAL A 120 0.79 -5.36 14.24
C VAL A 120 0.88 -4.57 15.55
N VAL A 121 0.67 -3.25 15.49
CA VAL A 121 0.92 -2.34 16.63
C VAL A 121 0.00 -2.63 17.82
N LEU A 122 -1.25 -2.99 17.56
CA LEU A 122 -2.24 -3.31 18.58
C LEU A 122 -2.36 -4.81 18.88
N ALA A 123 -1.54 -5.64 18.24
CA ALA A 123 -1.54 -7.08 18.51
C ALA A 123 -1.02 -7.36 19.93
N ARG A 124 -1.55 -8.42 20.56
CA ARG A 124 -1.11 -8.89 21.87
C ARG A 124 0.41 -9.21 21.89
N SER A 125 0.94 -9.67 20.77
CA SER A 125 2.36 -9.91 20.54
C SER A 125 2.76 -9.36 19.15
N PRO A 126 3.18 -8.08 19.06
CA PRO A 126 3.52 -7.45 17.78
C PRO A 126 4.59 -8.19 16.98
N GLY A 127 5.62 -8.71 17.65
CA GLY A 127 6.69 -9.49 17.00
C GLY A 127 6.19 -10.78 16.36
N THR A 128 5.28 -11.50 17.03
CA THR A 128 4.65 -12.71 16.47
C THR A 128 3.75 -12.37 15.29
N ALA A 129 2.94 -11.31 15.41
CA ALA A 129 2.08 -10.85 14.33
C ALA A 129 2.88 -10.46 13.09
N LEU A 130 3.95 -9.68 13.28
CA LEU A 130 4.85 -9.29 12.18
C LEU A 130 5.51 -10.51 11.52
N SER A 131 6.00 -11.47 12.33
CA SER A 131 6.63 -12.69 11.81
C SER A 131 5.67 -13.55 11.01
N SER A 132 4.41 -13.65 11.46
CA SER A 132 3.36 -14.37 10.74
C SER A 132 3.05 -13.74 9.38
N LEU A 133 2.86 -12.41 9.36
CA LEU A 133 2.64 -11.67 8.11
C LEU A 133 3.83 -11.79 7.14
N ALA A 134 5.05 -11.73 7.65
CA ALA A 134 6.27 -11.82 6.83
C ALA A 134 6.41 -13.18 6.13
N LYS A 135 5.94 -14.28 6.75
CA LYS A 135 5.94 -15.62 6.13
C LYS A 135 5.09 -15.70 4.87
N ALA A 136 4.04 -14.89 4.78
CA ALA A 136 3.17 -14.86 3.61
C ALA A 136 3.84 -14.18 2.40
N LEU A 137 4.91 -13.41 2.63
CA LEU A 137 5.62 -12.61 1.63
C LEU A 137 6.90 -13.27 1.12
N SER A 138 7.25 -14.44 1.68
CA SER A 138 8.47 -15.21 1.34
C SER A 138 8.15 -16.44 0.39
#